data_8f9964f0cf98b6037278f0149d75fb34
#
_entry.id   8f9964f0cf98b6037278f0149d75fb34
#
_cell.length_a   1.000
_cell.length_b   1.000
_cell.length_c   1.000
_cell.angle_alpha   90.00
_cell.angle_beta   90.00
_cell.angle_gamma   90.00
#
_symmetry.space_group_name_H-M   'P 1'
#
loop_
_entity.id
_entity.type
_entity.pdbx_description
1 polymer ?
#
loop_
_entity_poly.entity_id
_entity_poly.type
_entity_poly.pdbx_seq_one_letter_code
_entity_poly.pdbx_strand_id
1 'polypeptide(L)'
;MLQKNIDVETLAQKTFDFIQEINTKNKLQVEEIQIDCDWTLASRDNYLRFIENFKKISGKTLSATIRLHQIKYFAKTKIPNVSKGVLMYYNMGTIATDTLNSIYDKNVANRYLESLKNYPLEIDIALPIYSWAVHISEDRVIGLRNKIDVLEFKKDTNFVFENEFYFKVKHANYKKGRFYSANDILKLESISQKDLLEMAKDLDDNLKETPKEIIFYDLDELNMKNYEKNIFKQVIARF
;
A
#
# COMPACT_ATOMS: atom_id res chain seq x y z
N MET A 1 0.96 9.14 14.57
CA MET A 1 1.31 10.57 14.40
C MET A 1 0.19 11.52 14.84
N LEU A 2 -1.03 11.38 14.41
CA LEU A 2 -2.15 12.30 14.74
C LEU A 2 -2.94 11.89 16.00
N GLN A 3 -2.24 11.61 17.10
CA GLN A 3 -2.88 11.26 18.39
C GLN A 3 -3.51 12.46 19.12
N LYS A 4 -4.29 12.20 20.19
CA LYS A 4 -5.16 13.20 20.85
C LYS A 4 -4.48 14.52 21.28
N ASN A 5 -3.20 14.55 21.55
CA ASN A 5 -2.49 15.71 22.13
C ASN A 5 -1.50 16.36 21.16
N ILE A 6 -1.71 16.23 19.85
CA ILE A 6 -0.82 16.85 18.87
C ILE A 6 -1.31 18.25 18.50
N ASP A 7 -0.41 19.20 18.44
CA ASP A 7 -0.67 20.48 17.80
C ASP A 7 -0.64 20.31 16.28
N VAL A 8 -1.85 20.18 15.72
CA VAL A 8 -2.06 19.90 14.30
C VAL A 8 -1.62 21.06 13.41
N GLU A 9 -1.74 22.29 13.89
CA GLU A 9 -1.35 23.51 13.16
C GLU A 9 0.15 23.59 13.02
N THR A 10 0.86 23.44 14.15
CA THR A 10 2.33 23.36 14.14
C THR A 10 2.83 22.18 13.30
N LEU A 11 2.15 21.03 13.32
CA LEU A 11 2.53 19.90 12.48
C LEU A 11 2.38 20.23 10.99
N ALA A 12 1.25 20.84 10.58
CA ALA A 12 1.01 21.22 9.22
C ALA A 12 2.08 22.22 8.70
N GLN A 13 2.41 23.22 9.51
CA GLN A 13 3.47 24.20 9.18
C GLN A 13 4.83 23.52 9.02
N LYS A 14 5.27 22.74 10.00
CA LYS A 14 6.56 22.03 9.94
C LYS A 14 6.65 21.08 8.74
N THR A 15 5.55 20.40 8.40
CA THR A 15 5.51 19.51 7.24
C THR A 15 5.68 20.30 5.95
N PHE A 16 5.00 21.45 5.84
CA PHE A 16 5.13 22.31 4.67
C PHE A 16 6.55 22.89 4.55
N ASP A 17 7.11 23.40 5.64
CA ASP A 17 8.47 23.96 5.66
C ASP A 17 9.50 22.91 5.21
N PHE A 18 9.37 21.68 5.68
CA PHE A 18 10.24 20.56 5.30
C PHE A 18 10.11 20.21 3.79
N ILE A 19 8.88 20.20 3.25
CA ILE A 19 8.67 20.00 1.81
C ILE A 19 9.31 21.13 1.00
N GLN A 20 9.19 22.38 1.45
CA GLN A 20 9.80 23.53 0.79
C GLN A 20 11.33 23.47 0.82
N GLU A 21 11.91 23.02 1.92
CA GLU A 21 13.36 22.79 2.02
C GLU A 21 13.84 21.77 0.99
N ILE A 22 13.14 20.62 0.89
CA ILE A 22 13.46 19.57 -0.10
C ILE A 22 13.33 20.12 -1.53
N ASN A 23 12.22 20.81 -1.83
CA ASN A 23 11.97 21.36 -3.14
C ASN A 23 13.03 22.38 -3.56
N THR A 24 13.39 23.28 -2.65
CA THR A 24 14.41 24.30 -2.88
C THR A 24 15.77 23.66 -3.12
N LYS A 25 16.18 22.73 -2.24
CA LYS A 25 17.45 22.02 -2.35
C LYS A 25 17.58 21.25 -3.67
N ASN A 26 16.51 20.66 -4.16
CA ASN A 26 16.50 19.85 -5.37
C ASN A 26 16.00 20.62 -6.61
N LYS A 27 15.70 21.92 -6.48
CA LYS A 27 15.17 22.77 -7.56
C LYS A 27 13.88 22.21 -8.19
N LEU A 28 12.99 21.65 -7.33
CA LEU A 28 11.72 21.09 -7.76
C LEU A 28 10.61 22.12 -7.70
N GLN A 29 9.72 22.07 -8.68
CA GLN A 29 8.44 22.79 -8.67
C GLN A 29 7.33 21.75 -8.72
N VAL A 30 6.56 21.65 -7.64
CA VAL A 30 5.45 20.71 -7.54
C VAL A 30 4.13 21.46 -7.48
N GLU A 31 3.14 20.98 -8.21
CA GLU A 31 1.79 21.56 -8.23
C GLU A 31 0.82 20.81 -7.33
N GLU A 32 1.11 19.54 -7.09
CA GLU A 32 0.31 18.64 -6.23
C GLU A 32 1.14 18.06 -5.11
N ILE A 33 0.52 17.93 -3.93
CA ILE A 33 1.09 17.21 -2.77
C ILE A 33 0.09 16.14 -2.37
N GLN A 34 0.55 14.89 -2.38
CA GLN A 34 -0.24 13.76 -1.89
C GLN A 34 0.02 13.50 -0.42
N ILE A 35 -1.03 13.43 0.37
CA ILE A 35 -0.97 13.09 1.80
C ILE A 35 -1.23 11.60 1.96
N ASP A 36 -0.18 10.87 2.31
CA ASP A 36 -0.24 9.46 2.69
C ASP A 36 -0.17 9.34 4.21
N CYS A 37 -1.30 9.07 4.83
CA CYS A 37 -1.40 9.03 6.28
C CYS A 37 -2.34 7.93 6.76
N ASP A 38 -1.81 7.01 7.54
CA ASP A 38 -2.58 6.00 8.24
C ASP A 38 -3.25 6.59 9.48
N TRP A 39 -4.53 6.89 9.37
CA TRP A 39 -5.33 7.39 10.48
C TRP A 39 -6.43 6.40 10.87
N THR A 40 -6.89 6.51 12.10
CA THR A 40 -7.97 5.72 12.68
C THR A 40 -9.14 6.63 13.07
N LEU A 41 -10.29 6.06 13.44
CA LEU A 41 -11.41 6.86 13.94
C LEU A 41 -11.04 7.73 15.14
N ALA A 42 -10.07 7.31 15.96
CA ALA A 42 -9.61 8.09 17.12
C ALA A 42 -8.76 9.31 16.71
N SER A 43 -8.10 9.28 15.55
CA SER A 43 -7.28 10.38 15.03
C SER A 43 -7.91 11.08 13.82
N ARG A 44 -9.11 10.68 13.41
CA ARG A 44 -9.83 11.21 12.24
C ARG A 44 -9.95 12.74 12.26
N ASP A 45 -10.43 13.31 13.34
CA ASP A 45 -10.71 14.74 13.40
C ASP A 45 -9.41 15.56 13.35
N ASN A 46 -8.32 15.05 13.93
CA ASN A 46 -7.00 15.66 13.78
C ASN A 46 -6.48 15.54 12.35
N TYR A 47 -6.72 14.41 11.67
CA TYR A 47 -6.35 14.24 10.27
C TYR A 47 -7.09 15.22 9.36
N LEU A 48 -8.40 15.33 9.51
CA LEU A 48 -9.20 16.26 8.71
C LEU A 48 -8.78 17.72 8.94
N ARG A 49 -8.52 18.09 10.21
CA ARG A 49 -8.01 19.43 10.55
C ARG A 49 -6.61 19.68 9.99
N PHE A 50 -5.76 18.64 9.96
CA PHE A 50 -4.44 18.72 9.30
C PHE A 50 -4.59 19.03 7.81
N ILE A 51 -5.47 18.32 7.10
CA ILE A 51 -5.73 18.56 5.66
C ILE A 51 -6.19 20.01 5.43
N GLU A 52 -7.13 20.52 6.23
CA GLU A 52 -7.62 21.88 6.09
C GLU A 52 -6.51 22.93 6.31
N ASN A 53 -5.71 22.77 7.36
CA ASN A 53 -4.61 23.69 7.65
C ASN A 53 -3.52 23.60 6.59
N PHE A 54 -3.14 22.39 6.20
CA PHE A 54 -2.09 22.17 5.20
C PHE A 54 -2.49 22.71 3.82
N LYS A 55 -3.77 22.56 3.43
CA LYS A 55 -4.31 23.13 2.20
C LYS A 55 -4.18 24.66 2.18
N LYS A 56 -4.51 25.33 3.29
CA LYS A 56 -4.39 26.79 3.42
C LYS A 56 -2.94 27.26 3.35
N ILE A 57 -2.04 26.56 4.04
CA ILE A 57 -0.62 26.95 4.13
C ILE A 57 0.11 26.71 2.81
N SER A 58 -0.14 25.55 2.17
CA SER A 58 0.58 25.18 0.95
C SER A 58 0.10 25.91 -0.30
N GLY A 59 -1.17 26.24 -0.37
CA GLY A 59 -1.81 26.78 -1.60
C GLY A 59 -1.73 25.83 -2.80
N LYS A 60 -1.36 24.56 -2.58
CA LYS A 60 -1.18 23.53 -3.61
C LYS A 60 -2.43 22.69 -3.78
N THR A 61 -2.54 22.01 -4.91
CA THR A 61 -3.50 20.91 -5.07
C THR A 61 -3.15 19.79 -4.11
N LEU A 62 -4.15 19.28 -3.39
CA LEU A 62 -3.94 18.16 -2.49
C LEU A 62 -4.67 16.92 -2.99
N SER A 63 -4.01 15.79 -2.92
CA SER A 63 -4.60 14.45 -2.98
C SER A 63 -4.34 13.68 -1.69
N ALA A 64 -5.07 12.61 -1.45
CA ALA A 64 -4.87 11.78 -0.27
C ALA A 64 -5.04 10.31 -0.61
N THR A 65 -4.24 9.45 0.04
CA THR A 65 -4.45 8.01 -0.04
C THR A 65 -5.74 7.63 0.69
N ILE A 66 -6.49 6.72 0.09
CA ILE A 66 -7.79 6.24 0.58
C ILE A 66 -7.76 4.72 0.65
N ARG A 67 -8.21 4.16 1.75
CA ARG A 67 -8.35 2.72 1.94
C ARG A 67 -9.78 2.25 1.66
N LEU A 68 -9.95 1.00 1.23
CA LEU A 68 -11.26 0.40 0.93
C LEU A 68 -12.29 0.58 2.05
N HIS A 69 -11.90 0.39 3.31
CA HIS A 69 -12.82 0.58 4.43
C HIS A 69 -13.26 2.05 4.61
N GLN A 70 -12.42 3.01 4.22
CA GLN A 70 -12.76 4.43 4.27
C GLN A 70 -13.81 4.77 3.22
N ILE A 71 -13.75 4.13 2.04
CA ILE A 71 -14.78 4.25 1.00
C ILE A 71 -16.10 3.66 1.49
N LYS A 72 -16.10 2.42 1.98
CA LYS A 72 -17.33 1.76 2.43
C LYS A 72 -18.02 2.50 3.57
N TYR A 73 -17.26 3.04 4.50
CA TYR A 73 -17.79 3.67 5.70
C TYR A 73 -17.61 5.18 5.72
N PHE A 74 -17.64 5.85 4.55
CA PHE A 74 -17.35 7.28 4.44
C PHE A 74 -18.29 8.18 5.25
N ALA A 75 -19.51 7.76 5.49
CA ALA A 75 -20.41 8.47 6.41
C ALA A 75 -19.81 8.61 7.83
N LYS A 76 -19.04 7.59 8.27
CA LYS A 76 -18.39 7.55 9.58
C LYS A 76 -16.95 8.07 9.53
N THR A 77 -16.19 7.67 8.51
CA THR A 77 -14.78 8.07 8.36
C THR A 77 -14.64 9.51 7.90
N LYS A 78 -15.64 10.06 7.25
CA LYS A 78 -15.63 11.35 6.56
C LYS A 78 -14.70 11.34 5.34
N ILE A 79 -14.84 12.36 4.53
CA ILE A 79 -14.05 12.55 3.31
C ILE A 79 -13.11 13.72 3.56
N PRO A 80 -11.79 13.57 3.32
CA PRO A 80 -10.86 14.68 3.42
C PRO A 80 -11.15 15.73 2.34
N ASN A 81 -10.94 17.00 2.66
CA ASN A 81 -11.10 18.10 1.71
C ASN A 81 -9.89 18.21 0.77
N VAL A 82 -9.78 17.27 -0.13
CA VAL A 82 -8.75 17.19 -1.17
C VAL A 82 -9.39 17.17 -2.56
N SER A 83 -8.60 17.38 -3.59
CA SER A 83 -9.10 17.43 -4.98
C SER A 83 -9.44 16.04 -5.51
N LYS A 84 -8.66 15.02 -5.13
CA LYS A 84 -8.85 13.61 -5.51
C LYS A 84 -8.32 12.67 -4.44
N GLY A 85 -8.81 11.45 -4.43
CA GLY A 85 -8.29 10.35 -3.63
C GLY A 85 -7.44 9.41 -4.49
N VAL A 86 -6.49 8.73 -3.87
CA VAL A 86 -5.77 7.60 -4.48
C VAL A 86 -6.14 6.34 -3.70
N LEU A 87 -6.95 5.50 -4.30
CA LEU A 87 -7.37 4.25 -3.67
C LEU A 87 -6.20 3.27 -3.60
N MET A 88 -5.75 2.95 -2.40
CA MET A 88 -4.83 1.85 -2.17
C MET A 88 -5.59 0.52 -2.27
N TYR A 89 -5.56 -0.11 -3.46
CA TYR A 89 -6.26 -1.37 -3.71
C TYR A 89 -5.39 -2.56 -3.36
N TYR A 90 -4.85 -2.55 -2.14
CA TYR A 90 -3.96 -3.56 -1.57
C TYR A 90 -4.00 -3.55 -0.04
N ASN A 91 -3.27 -4.49 0.61
CA ASN A 91 -3.25 -4.70 2.06
C ASN A 91 -4.66 -4.88 2.63
N MET A 92 -5.41 -5.76 2.00
CA MET A 92 -6.82 -5.99 2.31
C MET A 92 -7.03 -7.02 3.40
N GLY A 93 -6.11 -8.00 3.47
CA GLY A 93 -6.17 -9.11 4.40
C GLY A 93 -5.45 -8.86 5.72
N THR A 94 -5.59 -9.80 6.63
CA THR A 94 -4.82 -9.84 7.88
C THR A 94 -3.52 -10.60 7.64
N ILE A 95 -2.41 -10.05 8.12
CA ILE A 95 -1.13 -10.75 8.11
C ILE A 95 -1.20 -11.86 9.16
N ALA A 96 -1.26 -13.11 8.72
CA ALA A 96 -1.49 -14.27 9.57
C ALA A 96 -0.67 -15.49 9.12
N THR A 97 -0.71 -16.54 9.92
CA THR A 97 -0.04 -17.81 9.63
C THR A 97 -0.83 -18.70 8.67
N ASP A 98 -2.02 -18.28 8.27
CA ASP A 98 -2.87 -18.98 7.31
C ASP A 98 -2.29 -18.96 5.88
N THR A 99 -3.02 -19.53 4.93
CA THR A 99 -2.63 -19.62 3.52
C THR A 99 -3.09 -18.44 2.67
N LEU A 100 -3.81 -17.46 3.26
CA LEU A 100 -4.36 -16.33 2.51
C LEU A 100 -3.28 -15.31 2.19
N ASN A 101 -3.42 -14.62 1.07
CA ASN A 101 -2.56 -13.51 0.68
C ASN A 101 -3.10 -12.20 1.31
N SER A 102 -2.33 -11.61 2.21
CA SER A 102 -2.76 -10.38 2.89
C SER A 102 -2.67 -9.12 2.02
N ILE A 103 -1.92 -9.18 0.91
CA ILE A 103 -1.82 -8.06 -0.04
C ILE A 103 -3.13 -7.92 -0.81
N TYR A 104 -3.62 -9.02 -1.41
CA TYR A 104 -4.86 -9.06 -2.17
C TYR A 104 -5.62 -10.35 -1.91
N ASP A 105 -6.89 -10.22 -1.58
CA ASP A 105 -7.87 -11.30 -1.50
C ASP A 105 -9.18 -10.86 -2.15
N LYS A 106 -9.58 -11.57 -3.19
CA LYS A 106 -10.79 -11.28 -3.98
C LYS A 106 -12.06 -11.23 -3.12
N ASN A 107 -12.18 -12.15 -2.16
CA ASN A 107 -13.37 -12.23 -1.30
C ASN A 107 -13.43 -11.03 -0.34
N VAL A 108 -12.27 -10.56 0.10
CA VAL A 108 -12.18 -9.33 0.91
C VAL A 108 -12.50 -8.12 0.04
N ALA A 109 -11.91 -8.01 -1.15
CA ALA A 109 -12.14 -6.92 -2.10
C ALA A 109 -13.64 -6.75 -2.42
N ASN A 110 -14.31 -7.84 -2.76
CA ASN A 110 -15.74 -7.85 -3.12
C ASN A 110 -16.66 -7.22 -2.06
N ARG A 111 -16.26 -7.22 -0.78
CA ARG A 111 -17.04 -6.60 0.30
C ARG A 111 -17.09 -5.07 0.23
N TYR A 112 -16.22 -4.47 -0.58
CA TYR A 112 -16.03 -3.02 -0.66
C TYR A 112 -16.34 -2.45 -2.04
N LEU A 113 -16.27 -3.25 -3.10
CA LEU A 113 -16.37 -2.80 -4.50
C LEU A 113 -17.65 -2.03 -4.79
N GLU A 114 -18.82 -2.52 -4.34
CA GLU A 114 -20.11 -1.84 -4.54
C GLU A 114 -20.14 -0.41 -4.00
N SER A 115 -19.32 -0.13 -2.99
CA SER A 115 -19.28 1.18 -2.36
C SER A 115 -18.52 2.22 -3.19
N LEU A 116 -17.70 1.79 -4.16
CA LEU A 116 -16.91 2.67 -5.03
C LEU A 116 -17.80 3.59 -5.86
N LYS A 117 -18.89 3.05 -6.42
CA LYS A 117 -19.85 3.81 -7.25
C LYS A 117 -20.48 5.01 -6.54
N ASN A 118 -20.59 4.92 -5.22
CA ASN A 118 -21.24 5.94 -4.40
C ASN A 118 -20.27 6.87 -3.69
N TYR A 119 -18.96 6.67 -3.85
CA TYR A 119 -17.97 7.52 -3.18
C TYR A 119 -17.91 8.89 -3.88
N PRO A 120 -18.07 10.00 -3.14
CA PRO A 120 -18.24 11.31 -3.77
C PRO A 120 -16.96 11.93 -4.32
N LEU A 121 -15.79 11.51 -3.83
CA LEU A 121 -14.50 12.05 -4.26
C LEU A 121 -14.05 11.34 -5.55
N GLU A 122 -13.47 12.08 -6.48
CA GLU A 122 -12.77 11.50 -7.64
C GLU A 122 -11.63 10.59 -7.18
N ILE A 123 -11.50 9.41 -7.78
CA ILE A 123 -10.57 8.37 -7.33
C ILE A 123 -9.62 7.96 -8.45
N ASP A 124 -8.33 8.17 -8.22
CA ASP A 124 -7.26 7.46 -8.91
C ASP A 124 -6.94 6.15 -8.16
N ILE A 125 -6.22 5.23 -8.79
CA ILE A 125 -5.96 3.90 -8.21
C ILE A 125 -4.49 3.62 -8.04
N ALA A 126 -4.15 2.91 -6.97
CA ALA A 126 -2.83 2.33 -6.74
C ALA A 126 -2.93 0.81 -6.64
N LEU A 127 -2.22 0.11 -7.52
CA LEU A 127 -2.15 -1.34 -7.62
C LEU A 127 -0.79 -1.83 -7.10
N PRO A 128 -0.74 -2.93 -6.33
CA PRO A 128 0.48 -3.44 -5.75
C PRO A 128 1.29 -4.24 -6.77
N ILE A 129 2.58 -3.99 -6.83
CA ILE A 129 3.55 -4.81 -7.59
C ILE A 129 4.69 -5.31 -6.70
N TYR A 130 4.55 -5.13 -5.40
CA TYR A 130 5.51 -5.60 -4.40
C TYR A 130 5.18 -7.00 -3.89
N SER A 131 6.14 -7.55 -3.20
CA SER A 131 6.02 -8.82 -2.48
C SER A 131 6.71 -8.73 -1.13
N TRP A 132 6.30 -9.59 -0.22
CA TRP A 132 6.98 -9.80 1.04
C TRP A 132 6.94 -11.26 1.48
N ALA A 133 7.70 -11.59 2.51
CA ALA A 133 7.50 -12.82 3.24
C ALA A 133 7.00 -12.52 4.65
N VAL A 134 5.95 -13.20 5.06
CA VAL A 134 5.51 -13.24 6.45
C VAL A 134 6.43 -14.20 7.19
N HIS A 135 7.22 -13.67 8.15
CA HIS A 135 8.11 -14.47 8.96
C HIS A 135 7.36 -15.05 10.15
N ILE A 136 7.29 -16.35 10.21
CA ILE A 136 6.56 -17.12 11.21
C ILE A 136 7.56 -17.93 12.02
N SER A 137 7.48 -17.81 13.34
CA SER A 137 8.26 -18.57 14.29
C SER A 137 7.32 -19.10 15.37
N GLU A 138 7.40 -20.41 15.70
CA GLU A 138 6.53 -21.05 16.70
C GLU A 138 5.03 -20.72 16.48
N ASP A 139 4.56 -20.86 15.25
CA ASP A 139 3.18 -20.56 14.81
C ASP A 139 2.72 -19.10 15.04
N ARG A 140 3.66 -18.17 15.23
CA ARG A 140 3.38 -16.74 15.42
C ARG A 140 4.06 -15.92 14.35
N VAL A 141 3.34 -14.93 13.83
CA VAL A 141 3.92 -13.91 12.96
C VAL A 141 4.87 -13.05 13.81
N ILE A 142 6.15 -13.06 13.47
CA ILE A 142 7.17 -12.22 14.13
C ILE A 142 7.61 -11.03 13.30
N GLY A 143 7.15 -10.93 12.07
CA GLY A 143 7.36 -9.74 11.23
C GLY A 143 7.22 -9.98 9.74
N LEU A 144 7.35 -8.90 8.99
CA LEU A 144 7.40 -8.92 7.52
C LEU A 144 8.85 -8.79 7.06
N ARG A 145 9.15 -9.41 5.92
CA ARG A 145 10.43 -9.35 5.22
C ARG A 145 10.18 -8.85 3.81
N ASN A 146 10.42 -7.58 3.59
CA ASN A 146 10.32 -6.97 2.27
C ASN A 146 11.54 -7.33 1.41
N LYS A 147 11.39 -7.24 0.10
CA LYS A 147 12.48 -7.41 -0.87
C LYS A 147 13.17 -8.78 -0.78
N ILE A 148 12.36 -9.83 -0.67
CA ILE A 148 12.85 -11.20 -0.74
C ILE A 148 13.20 -11.54 -2.19
N ASP A 149 14.48 -11.73 -2.48
CA ASP A 149 14.91 -12.35 -3.73
C ASP A 149 14.76 -13.87 -3.61
N VAL A 150 13.69 -14.40 -4.19
CA VAL A 150 13.35 -15.83 -4.14
C VAL A 150 14.49 -16.69 -4.71
N LEU A 151 15.18 -16.23 -5.75
CA LEU A 151 16.31 -16.97 -6.37
C LEU A 151 17.52 -17.02 -5.44
N GLU A 152 17.79 -15.94 -4.70
CA GLU A 152 18.86 -15.89 -3.71
C GLU A 152 18.57 -16.85 -2.54
N PHE A 153 17.31 -16.87 -2.07
CA PHE A 153 16.91 -17.77 -0.98
C PHE A 153 16.93 -19.25 -1.41
N LYS A 154 16.56 -19.58 -2.66
CA LYS A 154 16.63 -20.93 -3.21
C LYS A 154 18.05 -21.47 -3.31
N LYS A 155 19.05 -20.59 -3.47
CA LYS A 155 20.47 -20.98 -3.54
C LYS A 155 21.13 -21.13 -2.18
N ASP A 156 20.48 -20.64 -1.12
CA ASP A 156 21.02 -20.67 0.23
C ASP A 156 20.65 -21.98 0.94
N THR A 157 21.64 -22.78 1.28
CA THR A 157 21.46 -24.10 1.89
C THR A 157 20.84 -24.07 3.29
N ASN A 158 20.76 -22.89 3.92
CA ASN A 158 20.06 -22.71 5.19
C ASN A 158 18.55 -22.67 5.04
N PHE A 159 18.04 -22.56 3.80
CA PHE A 159 16.61 -22.50 3.51
C PHE A 159 16.20 -23.66 2.60
N VAL A 160 15.04 -24.24 2.87
CA VAL A 160 14.41 -25.25 2.03
C VAL A 160 13.17 -24.61 1.40
N PHE A 161 13.11 -24.60 0.09
CA PHE A 161 11.93 -24.17 -0.66
C PHE A 161 10.94 -25.33 -0.71
N GLU A 162 9.89 -25.27 0.10
CA GLU A 162 8.92 -26.36 0.20
C GLU A 162 7.93 -26.34 -0.97
N ASN A 163 7.49 -25.13 -1.37
CA ASN A 163 6.64 -24.90 -2.54
C ASN A 163 6.71 -23.42 -2.94
N GLU A 164 5.95 -23.00 -3.92
CA GLU A 164 5.98 -21.63 -4.45
C GLU A 164 5.65 -20.52 -3.42
N PHE A 165 5.09 -20.90 -2.26
CA PHE A 165 4.66 -19.95 -1.23
C PHE A 165 5.50 -20.01 0.05
N TYR A 166 6.33 -21.04 0.25
CA TYR A 166 6.97 -21.26 1.56
C TYR A 166 8.45 -21.60 1.44
N PHE A 167 9.24 -20.93 2.28
CA PHE A 167 10.56 -21.40 2.69
C PHE A 167 10.52 -21.86 4.14
N LYS A 168 11.21 -22.95 4.45
CA LYS A 168 11.52 -23.39 5.80
C LYS A 168 12.98 -23.16 6.10
N VAL A 169 13.28 -22.60 7.25
CA VAL A 169 14.66 -22.40 7.73
C VAL A 169 15.20 -23.73 8.26
N LYS A 170 16.25 -24.24 7.62
CA LYS A 170 16.89 -25.51 7.99
C LYS A 170 17.86 -25.35 9.15
N HIS A 171 18.69 -24.32 9.09
CA HIS A 171 19.69 -24.01 10.10
C HIS A 171 19.55 -22.54 10.52
N ALA A 172 19.68 -22.29 11.83
CA ALA A 172 19.65 -20.92 12.34
C ALA A 172 20.80 -20.12 11.72
N ASN A 173 20.46 -18.92 11.21
CA ASN A 173 21.43 -18.12 10.48
C ASN A 173 21.06 -16.61 10.50
N TYR A 174 22.03 -15.79 10.09
CA TYR A 174 21.83 -14.40 9.79
C TYR A 174 21.84 -14.18 8.27
N LYS A 175 20.82 -13.49 7.73
CA LYS A 175 20.76 -13.10 6.34
C LYS A 175 20.18 -11.70 6.21
N LYS A 176 20.86 -10.82 5.45
CA LYS A 176 20.45 -9.42 5.24
C LYS A 176 20.10 -8.66 6.52
N GLY A 177 20.92 -8.83 7.55
CA GLY A 177 20.75 -8.16 8.84
C GLY A 177 19.60 -8.69 9.72
N ARG A 178 19.06 -9.86 9.39
CA ARG A 178 17.97 -10.52 10.14
C ARG A 178 18.40 -11.90 10.60
N PHE A 179 17.99 -12.25 11.80
CA PHE A 179 18.15 -13.59 12.34
C PHE A 179 16.94 -14.45 11.97
N TYR A 180 17.20 -15.70 11.63
CA TYR A 180 16.22 -16.73 11.33
C TYR A 180 16.54 -17.93 12.20
N SER A 181 15.57 -18.40 12.99
CA SER A 181 15.72 -19.61 13.81
C SER A 181 15.48 -20.86 12.96
N ALA A 182 16.06 -21.98 13.35
CA ALA A 182 15.73 -23.26 12.73
C ALA A 182 14.24 -23.58 12.88
N ASN A 183 13.61 -24.07 11.83
CA ASN A 183 12.18 -24.33 11.68
C ASN A 183 11.30 -23.09 11.50
N ASP A 184 11.82 -21.86 11.50
CA ASP A 184 11.05 -20.71 11.06
C ASP A 184 10.51 -20.91 9.64
N ILE A 185 9.37 -20.32 9.37
CA ILE A 185 8.72 -20.35 8.06
C ILE A 185 8.67 -18.92 7.48
N LEU A 186 8.97 -18.81 6.21
CA LEU A 186 8.75 -17.58 5.42
C LEU A 186 7.62 -17.87 4.43
N LYS A 187 6.43 -17.36 4.70
CA LYS A 187 5.30 -17.41 3.77
C LYS A 187 5.44 -16.25 2.77
N LEU A 188 5.61 -16.58 1.50
CA LEU A 188 5.73 -15.61 0.41
C LEU A 188 4.34 -15.12 0.01
N GLU A 189 4.16 -13.82 -0.03
CA GLU A 189 2.97 -13.18 -0.56
C GLU A 189 3.38 -12.21 -1.66
N SER A 190 2.74 -12.33 -2.81
CA SER A 190 3.03 -11.54 -4.00
C SER A 190 1.77 -11.39 -4.86
N ILE A 191 1.84 -10.51 -5.84
CA ILE A 191 0.76 -10.30 -6.81
C ILE A 191 1.23 -10.84 -8.16
N SER A 192 0.48 -11.73 -8.74
CA SER A 192 0.74 -12.25 -10.08
C SER A 192 0.22 -11.29 -11.16
N GLN A 193 0.68 -11.48 -12.41
CA GLN A 193 0.13 -10.75 -13.56
C GLN A 193 -1.38 -10.99 -13.73
N LYS A 194 -1.84 -12.20 -13.41
CA LYS A 194 -3.28 -12.54 -13.42
C LYS A 194 -4.05 -11.75 -12.38
N ASP A 195 -3.50 -11.63 -11.16
CA ASP A 195 -4.12 -10.84 -10.09
C ASP A 195 -4.24 -9.36 -10.49
N LEU A 196 -3.19 -8.78 -11.11
CA LEU A 196 -3.25 -7.40 -11.58
C LEU A 196 -4.36 -7.16 -12.60
N LEU A 197 -4.55 -8.08 -13.55
CA LEU A 197 -5.64 -7.99 -14.54
C LEU A 197 -7.01 -8.17 -13.89
N GLU A 198 -7.12 -9.05 -12.91
CA GLU A 198 -8.36 -9.24 -12.15
C GLU A 198 -8.70 -7.99 -11.34
N MET A 199 -7.71 -7.42 -10.62
CA MET A 199 -7.86 -6.18 -9.87
C MET A 199 -8.29 -5.02 -10.77
N ALA A 200 -7.67 -4.87 -11.95
CA ALA A 200 -8.05 -3.85 -12.92
C ALA A 200 -9.50 -4.02 -13.38
N LYS A 201 -9.90 -5.26 -13.70
CA LYS A 201 -11.29 -5.57 -14.07
C LYS A 201 -12.27 -5.22 -12.96
N ASP A 202 -11.98 -5.63 -11.74
CA ASP A 202 -12.85 -5.35 -10.59
C ASP A 202 -13.07 -3.87 -10.37
N LEU A 203 -12.00 -3.08 -10.55
CA LEU A 203 -12.06 -1.63 -10.41
C LEU A 203 -12.82 -0.98 -11.58
N ASP A 204 -12.53 -1.34 -12.84
CA ASP A 204 -13.24 -0.85 -14.01
C ASP A 204 -14.76 -1.09 -13.91
N ASP A 205 -15.15 -2.32 -13.51
CA ASP A 205 -16.56 -2.69 -13.34
C ASP A 205 -17.27 -1.92 -12.21
N ASN A 206 -16.54 -1.36 -11.24
CA ASN A 206 -17.10 -0.79 -10.00
C ASN A 206 -16.74 0.68 -9.73
N LEU A 207 -15.81 1.29 -10.43
CA LEU A 207 -15.57 2.72 -10.32
C LEU A 207 -16.73 3.50 -10.96
N LYS A 208 -16.98 4.69 -10.44
CA LYS A 208 -17.97 5.62 -10.99
C LYS A 208 -17.50 6.24 -12.30
N GLU A 209 -16.22 6.52 -12.39
CA GLU A 209 -15.56 7.18 -13.50
C GLU A 209 -14.20 6.52 -13.75
N THR A 210 -13.71 6.58 -14.99
CA THR A 210 -12.36 6.10 -15.33
C THR A 210 -11.31 6.89 -14.53
N PRO A 211 -10.38 6.21 -13.85
CA PRO A 211 -9.32 6.90 -13.12
C PRO A 211 -8.41 7.67 -14.08
N LYS A 212 -7.97 8.86 -13.68
CA LYS A 212 -7.03 9.66 -14.48
C LYS A 212 -5.60 9.17 -14.36
N GLU A 213 -5.27 8.57 -13.22
CA GLU A 213 -3.95 8.04 -12.92
C GLU A 213 -4.03 6.62 -12.39
N ILE A 214 -3.11 5.78 -12.86
CA ILE A 214 -2.91 4.42 -12.38
C ILE A 214 -1.49 4.31 -11.85
N ILE A 215 -1.36 4.09 -10.55
CA ILE A 215 -0.10 4.01 -9.84
C ILE A 215 0.24 2.53 -9.58
N PHE A 216 1.42 2.09 -10.00
CA PHE A 216 1.95 0.78 -9.65
C PHE A 216 2.91 0.93 -8.47
N TYR A 217 2.54 0.43 -7.31
CA TYR A 217 3.28 0.57 -6.05
C TYR A 217 3.92 -0.77 -5.66
N ASP A 218 5.24 -0.87 -5.38
CA ASP A 218 6.21 0.23 -5.43
C ASP A 218 7.26 -0.03 -6.52
N LEU A 219 7.81 1.05 -7.05
CA LEU A 219 8.87 0.98 -8.07
C LEU A 219 10.19 0.54 -7.43
N ASP A 220 10.51 -0.74 -7.59
CA ASP A 220 11.74 -1.38 -7.12
C ASP A 220 12.22 -2.39 -8.16
N GLU A 221 13.53 -2.54 -8.31
CA GLU A 221 14.12 -3.43 -9.32
C GLU A 221 13.71 -4.90 -9.12
N LEU A 222 13.62 -5.39 -7.87
CA LEU A 222 13.20 -6.76 -7.58
C LEU A 222 11.73 -6.96 -7.92
N ASN A 223 10.88 -5.99 -7.60
CA ASN A 223 9.46 -6.05 -7.93
C ASN A 223 9.26 -6.07 -9.44
N MET A 224 9.93 -5.19 -10.17
CA MET A 224 9.80 -5.09 -11.63
C MET A 224 10.26 -6.35 -12.38
N LYS A 225 11.22 -7.11 -11.83
CA LYS A 225 11.68 -8.38 -12.43
C LYS A 225 10.61 -9.48 -12.45
N ASN A 226 9.58 -9.37 -11.61
CA ASN A 226 8.52 -10.36 -11.53
C ASN A 226 7.45 -10.18 -12.61
N TYR A 227 7.52 -9.11 -13.41
CA TYR A 227 6.50 -8.75 -14.37
C TYR A 227 7.06 -8.58 -15.78
N GLU A 228 6.30 -9.06 -16.76
CA GLU A 228 6.53 -8.72 -18.16
C GLU A 228 6.15 -7.26 -18.41
N LYS A 229 6.98 -6.52 -19.17
CA LYS A 229 6.75 -5.10 -19.44
C LYS A 229 5.36 -4.80 -20.04
N ASN A 230 4.79 -5.76 -20.75
CA ASN A 230 3.50 -5.59 -21.43
C ASN A 230 2.32 -5.60 -20.45
N ILE A 231 2.47 -6.20 -19.25
CA ILE A 231 1.36 -6.30 -18.29
C ILE A 231 0.82 -4.92 -17.88
N PHE A 232 1.71 -3.96 -17.67
CA PHE A 232 1.31 -2.60 -17.27
C PHE A 232 0.43 -1.93 -18.33
N LYS A 233 0.77 -2.12 -19.63
CA LYS A 233 -0.06 -1.64 -20.75
C LYS A 233 -1.42 -2.35 -20.80
N GLN A 234 -1.45 -3.65 -20.54
CA GLN A 234 -2.70 -4.41 -20.49
C GLN A 234 -3.61 -3.97 -19.33
N VAL A 235 -3.03 -3.68 -18.17
CA VAL A 235 -3.76 -3.13 -17.01
C VAL A 235 -4.33 -1.76 -17.35
N ILE A 236 -3.52 -0.85 -17.90
CA ILE A 236 -3.96 0.50 -18.27
C ILE A 236 -5.05 0.47 -19.34
N ALA A 237 -4.93 -0.42 -20.33
CA ALA A 237 -5.89 -0.55 -21.42
C ALA A 237 -7.24 -1.13 -20.96
N ARG A 238 -7.36 -1.53 -19.71
CA ARG A 238 -8.61 -2.04 -19.14
C ARG A 238 -9.58 -0.92 -18.79
N PHE A 239 -9.04 0.24 -18.45
CA PHE A 239 -9.77 1.48 -18.12
C PHE A 239 -9.93 2.38 -19.34
#